data_63c796bed929dcba9b30bc1406a5ff54
#
_entry.id   63c796bed929dcba9b30bc1406a5ff54
#
_cell.length_a   1.000
_cell.length_b   1.000
_cell.length_c   1.000
_cell.angle_alpha   90.00
_cell.angle_beta   90.00
_cell.angle_gamma   90.00
#
_symmetry.space_group_name_H-M   'P 1'
#
loop_
_entity.id
_entity.type
_entity.pdbx_description
1 polymer ?
#
loop_
_entity_poly.entity_id
_entity_poly.type
_entity_poly.pdbx_seq_one_letter_code
_entity_poly.pdbx_strand_id
1 'polypeptide(L)'
;YEISECLVGSEMCIRDRLIVATEEGRPVARLLAAIRKTKKWLPSSLVKHCVVYSEGEFLDESLSTNKEKAEEVFGDMLEHLTQEASRSCVLIEFRNLNNSMFGYRVFRANDYFPVNWLRVRNSLHSMKKTEDRFSPSRIRQIKKGLKNGAEVREAHTPEEIRTFSQMLHHVYSSKIRRHFPSRVFFLRMEEEMMKGEQSKIFIVTYKDKIIGGSACIYSEDNAYLWFSGGMRKTYALQYPGILAVWHALSDAKQRGYRHLEFMDVGLPFRKHGYREFVLRFGGKQSSTRRWFRFRWEWLNRILNKIYE
;
A
#
# COMPACT_ATOMS: atom_id res chain seq x y z
N TYR A 1 -17.57 -3.71 24.12
CA TYR A 1 -17.42 -2.53 23.22
C TYR A 1 -18.68 -2.38 22.37
N GLU A 2 -19.08 -1.14 22.13
CA GLU A 2 -20.13 -0.84 21.15
C GLU A 2 -19.49 -0.63 19.78
N ILE A 3 -19.98 -1.32 18.76
CA ILE A 3 -19.44 -1.21 17.39
C ILE A 3 -20.44 -0.44 16.53
N SER A 4 -19.99 0.62 15.93
CA SER A 4 -20.75 1.44 14.99
C SER A 4 -20.09 1.49 13.61
N GLU A 5 -20.88 1.70 12.57
CA GLU A 5 -20.41 1.83 11.19
C GLU A 5 -20.83 3.17 10.60
N CYS A 6 -19.88 3.88 9.99
CA CYS A 6 -20.13 5.08 9.22
C CYS A 6 -19.75 4.87 7.75
N LEU A 7 -20.61 5.31 6.83
CA LEU A 7 -20.30 5.35 5.41
C LEU A 7 -19.48 6.61 5.13
N VAL A 8 -18.23 6.43 4.74
CA VAL A 8 -17.38 7.52 4.28
C VAL A 8 -17.51 7.59 2.76
N GLY A 9 -18.27 8.57 2.27
CA GLY A 9 -18.53 8.72 0.84
C GLY A 9 -17.38 9.40 0.10
N SER A 10 -16.87 8.75 -0.95
CA SER A 10 -16.20 9.44 -2.04
C SER A 10 -16.97 9.16 -3.34
N GLU A 11 -17.04 10.13 -4.23
CA GLU A 11 -17.83 10.11 -5.47
C GLU A 11 -17.46 9.05 -6.51
N MET A 12 -16.51 8.17 -6.22
CA MET A 12 -16.00 7.17 -7.16
C MET A 12 -16.27 5.75 -6.71
N CYS A 13 -17.44 5.19 -6.92
CA CYS A 13 -17.71 3.72 -6.90
C CYS A 13 -17.03 2.91 -5.77
N ILE A 14 -16.41 3.55 -4.81
CA ILE A 14 -15.78 3.03 -3.61
C ILE A 14 -16.70 3.47 -2.48
N ARG A 15 -17.30 2.52 -1.80
CA ARG A 15 -17.99 2.77 -0.55
C ARG A 15 -17.02 2.38 0.54
N ASP A 16 -16.40 3.37 1.15
CA ASP A 16 -15.54 3.13 2.29
C ASP A 16 -16.43 3.00 3.53
N ARG A 17 -16.09 2.06 4.40
CA ARG A 17 -16.76 1.81 5.66
C ARG A 17 -15.78 2.05 6.78
N LEU A 18 -16.13 2.93 7.69
CA LEU A 18 -15.40 3.15 8.93
C LEU A 18 -16.15 2.43 10.05
N ILE A 19 -15.50 1.46 10.66
CA ILE A 19 -15.99 0.75 11.83
C ILE A 19 -15.28 1.37 13.03
N VAL A 20 -16.06 1.75 14.03
CA VAL A 20 -15.56 2.39 15.24
C VAL A 20 -15.98 1.55 16.43
N ALA A 21 -15.03 1.15 17.25
CA ALA A 21 -15.27 0.58 18.56
C ALA A 21 -15.30 1.70 19.61
N THR A 22 -16.34 1.71 20.44
CA THR A 22 -16.52 2.68 21.52
C THR A 22 -16.59 1.98 22.86
N GLU A 23 -16.05 2.59 23.89
CA GLU A 23 -16.16 2.19 25.28
C GLU A 23 -16.67 3.41 26.06
N GLU A 24 -17.76 3.25 26.77
CA GLU A 24 -18.44 4.34 27.49
C GLU A 24 -18.72 5.59 26.61
N GLY A 25 -19.06 5.37 25.33
CA GLY A 25 -19.34 6.44 24.36
C GLY A 25 -18.10 7.13 23.79
N ARG A 26 -16.88 6.69 24.13
CA ARG A 26 -15.62 7.24 23.58
C ARG A 26 -15.04 6.28 22.55
N PRO A 27 -14.61 6.77 21.38
CA PRO A 27 -13.96 5.93 20.38
C PRO A 27 -12.59 5.44 20.89
N VAL A 28 -12.41 4.11 20.94
CA VAL A 28 -11.17 3.46 21.42
C VAL A 28 -10.38 2.80 20.29
N ALA A 29 -11.06 2.40 19.21
CA ALA A 29 -10.40 1.90 17.99
C ALA A 29 -11.24 2.17 16.75
N ARG A 30 -10.57 2.19 15.59
CA ARG A 30 -11.23 2.36 14.29
C ARG A 30 -10.59 1.50 13.21
N LEU A 31 -11.43 0.99 12.29
CA LEU A 31 -11.02 0.15 11.18
C LEU A 31 -11.64 0.66 9.88
N LEU A 32 -10.80 0.94 8.89
CA LEU A 32 -11.23 1.42 7.58
C LEU A 32 -11.21 0.30 6.55
N ALA A 33 -12.36 0.06 5.91
CA ALA A 33 -12.52 -0.92 4.85
C ALA A 33 -12.99 -0.26 3.56
N ALA A 34 -12.28 -0.52 2.46
CA ALA A 34 -12.60 -0.02 1.13
C ALA A 34 -13.34 -1.08 0.31
N ILE A 35 -14.55 -0.80 -0.15
CA ILE A 35 -15.33 -1.69 -1.00
C ILE A 35 -15.16 -1.27 -2.46
N ARG A 36 -14.54 -2.14 -3.26
CA ARG A 36 -14.25 -1.89 -4.68
C ARG A 36 -15.04 -2.83 -5.59
N LYS A 37 -15.50 -2.32 -6.73
CA LYS A 37 -16.09 -3.13 -7.79
C LYS A 37 -15.01 -3.48 -8.82
N THR A 38 -14.67 -4.77 -8.96
CA THR A 38 -13.58 -5.22 -9.84
C THR A 38 -13.95 -5.28 -11.32
N LYS A 39 -15.25 -5.45 -11.65
CA LYS A 39 -15.72 -5.51 -13.03
C LYS A 39 -17.04 -4.75 -13.17
N LYS A 40 -17.10 -3.78 -14.08
CA LYS A 40 -18.29 -2.91 -14.25
C LYS A 40 -19.51 -3.63 -14.85
N TRP A 41 -19.30 -4.66 -15.66
CA TRP A 41 -20.34 -5.37 -16.44
C TRP A 41 -20.99 -6.56 -15.72
N LEU A 42 -20.43 -7.01 -14.59
CA LEU A 42 -21.00 -8.10 -13.79
C LEU A 42 -21.87 -7.55 -12.64
N PRO A 43 -22.84 -8.35 -12.16
CA PRO A 43 -23.62 -8.01 -10.97
C PRO A 43 -22.74 -7.63 -9.79
N SER A 44 -23.12 -6.59 -9.06
CA SER A 44 -22.33 -6.07 -7.93
C SER A 44 -22.04 -7.12 -6.86
N SER A 45 -22.99 -8.03 -6.61
CA SER A 45 -22.86 -9.12 -5.65
C SER A 45 -21.76 -10.14 -5.98
N LEU A 46 -21.34 -10.21 -7.24
CA LEU A 46 -20.31 -11.16 -7.71
C LEU A 46 -18.92 -10.52 -7.92
N VAL A 47 -18.81 -9.20 -7.76
CA VAL A 47 -17.57 -8.48 -8.11
C VAL A 47 -17.12 -7.47 -7.08
N LYS A 48 -17.86 -7.28 -5.99
CA LYS A 48 -17.41 -6.40 -4.92
C LYS A 48 -16.36 -7.12 -4.07
N HIS A 49 -15.31 -6.38 -3.78
CA HIS A 49 -14.19 -6.81 -2.98
C HIS A 49 -13.97 -5.80 -1.87
N CYS A 50 -14.02 -6.26 -0.62
CA CYS A 50 -13.72 -5.48 0.56
C CYS A 50 -12.23 -5.63 0.88
N VAL A 51 -11.51 -4.53 0.98
CA VAL A 51 -10.07 -4.52 1.28
C VAL A 51 -9.81 -3.64 2.48
N VAL A 52 -9.13 -4.20 3.47
CA VAL A 52 -8.66 -3.52 4.67
C VAL A 52 -7.13 -3.46 4.63
N TYR A 53 -6.57 -2.29 4.89
CA TYR A 53 -5.12 -2.06 4.68
C TYR A 53 -4.27 -2.10 5.95
N SER A 54 -4.87 -2.36 7.09
CA SER A 54 -4.17 -2.48 8.37
C SER A 54 -5.00 -3.32 9.35
N GLU A 55 -4.49 -3.52 10.55
CA GLU A 55 -5.22 -4.03 11.71
C GLU A 55 -6.17 -3.00 12.35
N GLY A 56 -6.24 -1.80 11.79
CA GLY A 56 -6.95 -0.67 12.36
C GLY A 56 -6.02 0.24 13.17
N GLU A 57 -6.61 1.24 13.77
CA GLU A 57 -5.94 2.21 14.62
C GLU A 57 -6.55 2.13 16.02
N PHE A 58 -5.72 1.94 17.03
CA PHE A 58 -6.10 1.93 18.43
C PHE A 58 -5.82 3.32 19.00
N LEU A 59 -6.89 4.01 19.41
CA LEU A 59 -6.84 5.40 19.88
C LEU A 59 -6.52 5.50 21.37
N ASP A 60 -6.82 4.42 22.12
CA ASP A 60 -6.55 4.33 23.54
C ASP A 60 -5.15 3.75 23.77
N GLU A 61 -4.32 4.45 24.57
CA GLU A 61 -2.97 4.01 24.91
C GLU A 61 -2.94 2.65 25.62
N SER A 62 -3.98 2.32 26.39
CA SER A 62 -4.07 1.03 27.07
C SER A 62 -4.18 -0.14 26.07
N LEU A 63 -4.82 0.07 24.93
CA LEU A 63 -4.90 -0.91 23.85
C LEU A 63 -3.59 -1.01 23.08
N SER A 64 -2.86 0.08 22.94
CA SER A 64 -1.55 0.09 22.24
C SER A 64 -0.49 -0.70 23.01
N THR A 65 -0.60 -0.77 24.34
CA THR A 65 0.34 -1.49 25.23
C THR A 65 -0.11 -2.91 25.55
N ASN A 66 -1.42 -3.18 25.57
CA ASN A 66 -1.97 -4.50 25.88
C ASN A 66 -2.46 -5.21 24.62
N LYS A 67 -1.64 -6.11 24.10
CA LYS A 67 -1.92 -6.87 22.89
C LYS A 67 -3.19 -7.73 22.99
N GLU A 68 -3.48 -8.32 24.14
CA GLU A 68 -4.64 -9.20 24.30
C GLU A 68 -5.94 -8.39 24.22
N LYS A 69 -6.02 -7.25 24.92
CA LYS A 69 -7.15 -6.33 24.81
C LYS A 69 -7.31 -5.79 23.37
N ALA A 70 -6.20 -5.43 22.71
CA ALA A 70 -6.23 -4.95 21.33
C ALA A 70 -6.76 -6.03 20.36
N GLU A 71 -6.38 -7.31 20.56
CA GLU A 71 -6.88 -8.42 19.74
C GLU A 71 -8.36 -8.73 20.04
N GLU A 72 -8.85 -8.50 21.26
CA GLU A 72 -10.28 -8.63 21.62
C GLU A 72 -11.11 -7.57 20.89
N VAL A 73 -10.77 -6.29 21.05
CA VAL A 73 -11.45 -5.18 20.35
C VAL A 73 -11.40 -5.36 18.83
N PHE A 74 -10.24 -5.79 18.32
CA PHE A 74 -10.10 -6.13 16.90
C PHE A 74 -11.04 -7.27 16.50
N GLY A 75 -11.26 -8.25 17.37
CA GLY A 75 -12.17 -9.37 17.14
C GLY A 75 -13.60 -8.90 16.90
N ASP A 76 -14.09 -8.03 17.75
CA ASP A 76 -15.44 -7.46 17.64
C ASP A 76 -15.61 -6.64 16.36
N MET A 77 -14.62 -5.80 16.04
CA MET A 77 -14.60 -5.05 14.77
C MET A 77 -14.54 -5.96 13.54
N LEU A 78 -13.74 -7.05 13.61
CA LEU A 78 -13.61 -8.02 12.52
C LEU A 78 -14.90 -8.78 12.29
N GLU A 79 -15.57 -9.22 13.35
CA GLU A 79 -16.86 -9.91 13.28
C GLU A 79 -17.92 -9.02 12.65
N HIS A 80 -18.08 -7.80 13.13
CA HIS A 80 -18.99 -6.81 12.57
C HIS A 80 -18.73 -6.54 11.08
N LEU A 81 -17.46 -6.26 10.71
CA LEU A 81 -17.06 -6.08 9.32
C LEU A 81 -17.41 -7.29 8.48
N THR A 82 -17.15 -8.50 8.99
CA THR A 82 -17.38 -9.75 8.29
C THR A 82 -18.86 -9.94 7.99
N GLN A 83 -19.73 -9.72 8.96
CA GLN A 83 -21.18 -9.82 8.81
C GLN A 83 -21.69 -8.84 7.74
N GLU A 84 -21.30 -7.58 7.84
CA GLU A 84 -21.74 -6.54 6.91
C GLU A 84 -21.16 -6.69 5.49
N ALA A 85 -19.86 -6.95 5.39
CA ALA A 85 -19.20 -7.09 4.08
C ALA A 85 -19.67 -8.36 3.35
N SER A 86 -19.90 -9.48 4.05
CA SER A 86 -20.35 -10.74 3.43
C SER A 86 -21.73 -10.62 2.77
N ARG A 87 -22.57 -9.67 3.16
CA ARG A 87 -23.86 -9.41 2.50
C ARG A 87 -23.69 -8.89 1.06
N SER A 88 -22.63 -8.16 0.80
CA SER A 88 -22.47 -7.42 -0.46
C SER A 88 -21.18 -7.73 -1.24
N CYS A 89 -20.16 -8.30 -0.59
CA CYS A 89 -18.86 -8.58 -1.19
C CYS A 89 -18.62 -10.08 -1.37
N VAL A 90 -17.92 -10.43 -2.45
CA VAL A 90 -17.50 -11.82 -2.73
C VAL A 90 -16.29 -12.21 -1.90
N LEU A 91 -15.43 -11.24 -1.63
CA LEU A 91 -14.14 -11.45 -0.98
C LEU A 91 -13.85 -10.30 -0.03
N ILE A 92 -13.35 -10.66 1.15
CA ILE A 92 -12.77 -9.74 2.13
C ILE A 92 -11.28 -10.06 2.21
N GLU A 93 -10.44 -9.03 2.15
CA GLU A 93 -8.99 -9.17 2.19
C GLU A 93 -8.38 -8.16 3.17
N PHE A 94 -7.57 -8.64 4.11
CA PHE A 94 -6.72 -7.81 4.97
C PHE A 94 -5.29 -7.81 4.45
N ARG A 95 -4.70 -6.63 4.37
CA ARG A 95 -3.34 -6.38 3.86
C ARG A 95 -2.53 -5.56 4.84
N ASN A 96 -1.21 -5.63 4.68
CA ASN A 96 -0.26 -4.72 5.32
C ASN A 96 -0.36 -4.63 6.84
N LEU A 97 -0.68 -5.74 7.50
CA LEU A 97 -0.61 -5.82 8.95
C LEU A 97 0.81 -5.50 9.41
N ASN A 98 0.94 -4.68 10.45
CA ASN A 98 2.25 -4.33 11.02
C ASN A 98 2.93 -5.57 11.59
N ASN A 99 2.17 -6.37 12.31
CA ASN A 99 2.60 -7.66 12.83
C ASN A 99 1.85 -8.80 12.13
N SER A 100 2.59 -9.69 11.45
CA SER A 100 2.00 -10.84 10.74
C SER A 100 1.31 -11.85 11.65
N MET A 101 1.52 -11.78 12.96
CA MET A 101 0.89 -12.65 13.96
C MET A 101 -0.26 -11.98 14.72
N PHE A 102 -0.48 -10.67 14.53
CA PHE A 102 -1.58 -9.95 15.16
C PHE A 102 -2.93 -10.54 14.72
N GLY A 103 -3.80 -10.78 15.69
CA GLY A 103 -5.14 -11.29 15.45
C GLY A 103 -5.19 -12.70 14.83
N TYR A 104 -4.09 -13.48 14.83
CA TYR A 104 -4.05 -14.80 14.17
C TYR A 104 -5.22 -15.70 14.58
N ARG A 105 -5.47 -15.84 15.88
CA ARG A 105 -6.56 -16.67 16.41
C ARG A 105 -7.93 -16.10 16.04
N VAL A 106 -8.08 -14.80 16.09
CA VAL A 106 -9.31 -14.07 15.76
C VAL A 106 -9.67 -14.25 14.28
N PHE A 107 -8.70 -14.09 13.37
CA PHE A 107 -8.91 -14.34 11.94
C PHE A 107 -9.34 -15.79 11.68
N ARG A 108 -8.67 -16.75 12.33
CA ARG A 108 -9.00 -18.18 12.15
C ARG A 108 -10.39 -18.52 12.67
N ALA A 109 -10.79 -17.98 13.83
CA ALA A 109 -12.12 -18.17 14.41
C ALA A 109 -13.23 -17.59 13.51
N ASN A 110 -12.93 -16.58 12.70
CA ASN A 110 -13.84 -15.97 11.74
C ASN A 110 -13.71 -16.53 10.30
N ASP A 111 -13.19 -17.76 10.15
CA ASP A 111 -13.03 -18.44 8.85
C ASP A 111 -12.16 -17.74 7.83
N TYR A 112 -11.25 -16.86 8.24
CA TYR A 112 -10.23 -16.30 7.35
C TYR A 112 -9.08 -17.29 7.20
N PHE A 113 -8.59 -17.43 5.96
CA PHE A 113 -7.39 -18.22 5.67
C PHE A 113 -6.20 -17.32 5.32
N PRO A 114 -5.00 -17.66 5.83
CA PRO A 114 -3.81 -16.87 5.61
C PRO A 114 -3.13 -17.23 4.30
N VAL A 115 -2.64 -16.24 3.57
CA VAL A 115 -1.73 -16.45 2.43
C VAL A 115 -0.43 -15.73 2.72
N ASN A 116 0.68 -16.46 2.67
CA ASN A 116 2.00 -15.88 2.83
C ASN A 116 2.28 -14.89 1.69
N TRP A 117 2.66 -13.68 2.07
CA TRP A 117 2.97 -12.59 1.16
C TRP A 117 4.33 -12.01 1.49
N LEU A 118 5.00 -11.45 0.51
CA LEU A 118 6.30 -10.84 0.73
C LEU A 118 6.20 -9.31 0.76
N ARG A 119 7.03 -8.70 1.57
CA ARG A 119 7.35 -7.28 1.56
C ARG A 119 8.85 -7.08 1.50
N VAL A 120 9.26 -5.95 0.97
CA VAL A 120 10.66 -5.53 0.94
C VAL A 120 10.79 -4.22 1.70
N ARG A 121 11.70 -4.16 2.64
CA ARG A 121 11.95 -3.00 3.49
C ARG A 121 13.41 -2.59 3.41
N ASN A 122 13.66 -1.32 3.14
CA ASN A 122 14.97 -0.72 3.24
C ASN A 122 15.11 -0.03 4.61
N SER A 123 16.17 -0.37 5.35
CA SER A 123 16.52 0.29 6.60
C SER A 123 17.28 1.59 6.28
N LEU A 124 16.81 2.71 6.79
CA LEU A 124 17.37 4.05 6.53
C LEU A 124 18.07 4.67 7.74
N HIS A 125 17.90 4.10 8.94
CA HIS A 125 18.42 4.63 10.21
C HIS A 125 19.95 4.51 10.40
N SER A 126 20.67 3.85 9.49
CA SER A 126 22.12 3.74 9.59
C SER A 126 22.83 5.01 9.11
N MET A 127 24.02 5.27 9.66
CA MET A 127 24.88 6.40 9.24
C MET A 127 25.42 6.25 7.80
N LYS A 128 25.41 5.05 7.24
CA LYS A 128 25.85 4.79 5.85
C LYS A 128 24.92 5.43 4.84
N LYS A 129 25.45 5.85 3.69
CA LYS A 129 24.64 6.33 2.57
C LYS A 129 23.69 5.24 2.10
N THR A 130 22.54 5.64 1.58
CA THR A 130 21.53 4.70 1.06
C THR A 130 22.11 3.84 -0.08
N GLU A 131 22.93 4.46 -0.92
CA GLU A 131 23.57 3.87 -2.10
C GLU A 131 24.58 2.77 -1.75
N ASP A 132 25.18 2.81 -0.58
CA ASP A 132 26.16 1.78 -0.14
C ASP A 132 25.56 0.37 -0.09
N ARG A 133 24.24 0.28 -0.04
CA ARG A 133 23.49 -0.98 -0.04
C ARG A 133 23.00 -1.39 -1.42
N PHE A 134 23.11 -0.51 -2.41
CA PHE A 134 22.61 -0.79 -3.75
C PHE A 134 23.53 -1.74 -4.50
N SER A 135 22.97 -2.50 -5.42
CA SER A 135 23.79 -3.30 -6.32
C SER A 135 24.69 -2.40 -7.17
N PRO A 136 25.92 -2.84 -7.55
CA PRO A 136 26.81 -2.05 -8.37
C PRO A 136 26.18 -1.58 -9.70
N SER A 137 25.28 -2.40 -10.26
CA SER A 137 24.55 -2.05 -11.47
C SER A 137 23.59 -0.87 -11.24
N ARG A 138 22.92 -0.80 -10.07
CA ARG A 138 22.05 0.34 -9.72
C ARG A 138 22.80 1.63 -9.60
N ILE A 139 23.94 1.62 -8.92
CA ILE A 139 24.79 2.79 -8.76
C ILE A 139 25.22 3.32 -10.14
N ARG A 140 25.66 2.43 -11.02
CA ARG A 140 26.03 2.83 -12.40
C ARG A 140 24.87 3.42 -13.19
N GLN A 141 23.68 2.82 -13.07
CA GLN A 141 22.48 3.29 -13.77
C GLN A 141 22.02 4.66 -13.26
N ILE A 142 22.07 4.92 -11.96
CA ILE A 142 21.76 6.22 -11.36
C ILE A 142 22.72 7.28 -11.89
N LYS A 143 24.03 7.05 -11.75
CA LYS A 143 25.07 7.98 -12.26
C LYS A 143 24.91 8.26 -13.76
N LYS A 144 24.63 7.23 -14.56
CA LYS A 144 24.44 7.38 -16.00
C LYS A 144 23.18 8.15 -16.34
N GLY A 145 22.06 7.90 -15.65
CA GLY A 145 20.80 8.63 -15.85
C GLY A 145 20.96 10.13 -15.60
N LEU A 146 21.58 10.50 -14.48
CA LEU A 146 21.87 11.89 -14.14
C LEU A 146 22.85 12.53 -15.13
N LYS A 147 23.93 11.83 -15.50
CA LYS A 147 24.87 12.32 -16.52
C LYS A 147 24.22 12.54 -17.90
N ASN A 148 23.22 11.75 -18.23
CA ASN A 148 22.46 11.88 -19.48
C ASN A 148 21.34 12.95 -19.40
N GLY A 149 21.39 13.85 -18.40
CA GLY A 149 20.51 15.01 -18.29
C GLY A 149 19.13 14.71 -17.70
N ALA A 150 18.93 13.57 -17.03
CA ALA A 150 17.73 13.37 -16.25
C ALA A 150 17.84 14.08 -14.89
N GLU A 151 16.78 14.75 -14.47
CA GLU A 151 16.67 15.42 -13.18
C GLU A 151 15.54 14.82 -12.36
N VAL A 152 15.67 14.90 -11.04
CA VAL A 152 14.59 14.43 -10.13
C VAL A 152 14.28 15.52 -9.12
N ARG A 153 13.00 15.82 -8.98
CA ARG A 153 12.52 16.81 -8.02
C ARG A 153 11.11 16.48 -7.53
N GLU A 154 10.67 17.16 -6.51
CA GLU A 154 9.27 17.12 -6.07
C GLU A 154 8.35 17.79 -7.10
N ALA A 155 7.15 17.28 -7.26
CA ALA A 155 6.11 17.92 -8.05
C ALA A 155 5.47 19.05 -7.22
N HIS A 156 5.33 20.24 -7.80
CA HIS A 156 4.82 21.41 -7.10
C HIS A 156 3.49 21.93 -7.65
N THR A 157 3.08 21.46 -8.82
CA THR A 157 1.86 21.97 -9.47
C THR A 157 0.85 20.87 -9.76
N PRO A 158 -0.45 21.16 -9.71
CA PRO A 158 -1.50 20.20 -10.08
C PRO A 158 -1.32 19.64 -11.49
N GLU A 159 -0.75 20.41 -12.41
CA GLU A 159 -0.49 19.97 -13.78
C GLU A 159 0.63 18.91 -13.84
N GLU A 160 1.68 19.07 -13.06
CA GLU A 160 2.73 18.04 -12.94
C GLU A 160 2.19 16.74 -12.37
N ILE A 161 1.30 16.82 -11.36
CA ILE A 161 0.67 15.66 -10.75
C ILE A 161 -0.26 14.95 -11.75
N ARG A 162 -1.03 15.73 -12.53
CA ARG A 162 -1.85 15.17 -13.61
C ARG A 162 -1.00 14.45 -14.65
N THR A 163 0.09 15.08 -15.09
CA THR A 163 1.02 14.51 -16.07
C THR A 163 1.71 13.25 -15.53
N PHE A 164 2.15 13.26 -14.27
CA PHE A 164 2.67 12.09 -13.58
C PHE A 164 1.66 10.94 -13.54
N SER A 165 0.41 11.21 -13.15
CA SER A 165 -0.67 10.22 -13.13
C SER A 165 -0.92 9.61 -14.51
N GLN A 166 -0.94 10.43 -15.57
CA GLN A 166 -1.10 9.98 -16.95
C GLN A 166 0.06 9.10 -17.39
N MET A 167 1.29 9.50 -17.08
CA MET A 167 2.51 8.75 -17.36
C MET A 167 2.46 7.37 -16.67
N LEU A 168 2.13 7.31 -15.39
CA LEU A 168 1.98 6.05 -14.67
C LEU A 168 0.92 5.14 -15.31
N HIS A 169 -0.24 5.71 -15.66
CA HIS A 169 -1.31 4.97 -16.32
C HIS A 169 -0.89 4.41 -17.69
N HIS A 170 0.00 5.13 -18.40
CA HIS A 170 0.55 4.67 -19.67
C HIS A 170 1.57 3.52 -19.50
N VAL A 171 2.46 3.62 -18.49
CA VAL A 171 3.54 2.64 -18.32
C VAL A 171 3.09 1.34 -17.65
N TYR A 172 2.01 1.37 -16.88
CA TYR A 172 1.49 0.17 -16.25
C TYR A 172 0.76 -0.74 -17.22
N SER A 173 0.99 -2.04 -17.07
CA SER A 173 0.33 -3.06 -17.87
C SER A 173 -1.20 -3.05 -17.69
N SER A 174 -1.94 -3.58 -18.67
CA SER A 174 -3.41 -3.67 -18.62
C SER A 174 -3.94 -4.40 -17.36
N LYS A 175 -3.19 -5.37 -16.83
CA LYS A 175 -3.54 -6.07 -15.59
C LYS A 175 -3.49 -5.15 -14.37
N ILE A 176 -2.46 -4.32 -14.26
CA ILE A 176 -2.27 -3.38 -13.16
C ILE A 176 -3.20 -2.17 -13.30
N ARG A 177 -3.39 -1.66 -14.52
CA ARG A 177 -4.28 -0.52 -14.80
C ARG A 177 -5.72 -0.69 -14.30
N ARG A 178 -6.22 -1.92 -14.22
CA ARG A 178 -7.58 -2.20 -13.71
C ARG A 178 -7.73 -1.85 -12.22
N HIS A 179 -6.65 -1.84 -11.47
CA HIS A 179 -6.61 -1.58 -10.04
C HIS A 179 -5.89 -0.27 -9.72
N PHE A 180 -5.53 0.49 -10.77
CA PHE A 180 -4.83 1.74 -10.62
C PHE A 180 -5.81 2.86 -10.24
N PRO A 181 -5.44 3.74 -9.31
CA PRO A 181 -6.30 4.85 -8.89
C PRO A 181 -6.60 5.79 -10.07
N SER A 182 -7.72 6.48 -9.98
CA SER A 182 -8.06 7.51 -10.96
C SER A 182 -7.17 8.75 -10.82
N ARG A 183 -7.26 9.64 -11.78
CA ARG A 183 -6.56 10.92 -11.74
C ARG A 183 -6.99 11.77 -10.53
N VAL A 184 -8.27 11.71 -10.18
CA VAL A 184 -8.82 12.43 -9.02
C VAL A 184 -8.16 12.02 -7.72
N PHE A 185 -7.80 10.74 -7.57
CA PHE A 185 -7.07 10.26 -6.39
C PHE A 185 -5.74 11.00 -6.18
N PHE A 186 -4.94 11.17 -7.21
CA PHE A 186 -3.66 11.87 -7.10
C PHE A 186 -3.82 13.37 -6.81
N LEU A 187 -4.86 14.01 -7.35
CA LEU A 187 -5.16 15.39 -7.04
C LEU A 187 -5.63 15.58 -5.59
N ARG A 188 -6.49 14.68 -5.09
CA ARG A 188 -6.90 14.71 -3.68
C ARG A 188 -5.76 14.36 -2.73
N MET A 189 -4.88 13.44 -3.13
CA MET A 189 -3.65 13.16 -2.39
C MET A 189 -2.80 14.43 -2.23
N GLU A 190 -2.74 15.29 -3.24
CA GLU A 190 -2.11 16.60 -3.15
C GLU A 190 -2.84 17.52 -2.17
N GLU A 191 -4.16 17.67 -2.32
CA GLU A 191 -4.94 18.62 -1.53
C GLU A 191 -4.95 18.28 -0.03
N GLU A 192 -5.06 16.99 0.32
CA GLU A 192 -5.30 16.54 1.69
C GLU A 192 -4.03 16.08 2.41
N MET A 193 -3.09 15.49 1.69
CA MET A 193 -1.93 14.83 2.29
C MET A 193 -0.60 15.57 2.05
N MET A 194 -0.41 16.22 0.91
CA MET A 194 0.84 16.94 0.63
C MET A 194 0.96 18.20 1.48
N LYS A 195 -0.14 18.90 1.77
CA LYS A 195 -0.17 20.06 2.67
C LYS A 195 0.26 19.71 4.10
N GLY A 196 -0.05 18.49 4.55
CA GLY A 196 0.37 17.95 5.85
C GLY A 196 1.70 17.21 5.84
N GLU A 197 2.47 17.26 4.76
CA GLU A 197 3.72 16.49 4.55
C GLU A 197 3.58 14.96 4.72
N GLN A 198 2.36 14.45 4.72
CA GLN A 198 2.07 13.02 4.85
C GLN A 198 2.27 12.27 3.53
N SER A 199 2.44 12.99 2.43
CA SER A 199 2.77 12.40 1.13
C SER A 199 3.63 13.33 0.29
N LYS A 200 4.37 12.74 -0.67
CA LYS A 200 5.12 13.48 -1.68
C LYS A 200 5.05 12.76 -3.02
N ILE A 201 5.03 13.54 -4.08
CA ILE A 201 5.15 13.06 -5.44
C ILE A 201 6.47 13.59 -6.02
N PHE A 202 7.34 12.68 -6.43
CA PHE A 202 8.59 12.99 -7.11
C PHE A 202 8.46 12.72 -8.59
N ILE A 203 8.95 13.61 -9.42
CA ILE A 203 8.97 13.48 -10.87
C ILE A 203 10.40 13.40 -11.39
N VAL A 204 10.61 12.56 -12.39
CA VAL A 204 11.85 12.48 -13.14
C VAL A 204 11.62 13.18 -14.46
N THR A 205 12.41 14.21 -14.75
CA THR A 205 12.29 15.04 -15.95
C THR A 205 13.49 14.86 -16.88
N TYR A 206 13.27 15.07 -18.14
CA TYR A 206 14.30 15.15 -19.19
C TYR A 206 13.81 16.06 -20.30
N LYS A 207 14.55 17.15 -20.62
CA LYS A 207 14.15 18.17 -21.60
C LYS A 207 12.71 18.61 -21.37
N ASP A 208 12.41 19.04 -20.16
CA ASP A 208 11.11 19.55 -19.68
C ASP A 208 9.95 18.55 -19.75
N LYS A 209 10.21 17.29 -20.06
CA LYS A 209 9.19 16.23 -20.08
C LYS A 209 9.28 15.36 -18.84
N ILE A 210 8.15 15.07 -18.21
CA ILE A 210 8.05 14.08 -17.14
C ILE A 210 8.13 12.69 -17.75
N ILE A 211 9.21 11.98 -17.44
CA ILE A 211 9.54 10.66 -18.00
C ILE A 211 9.43 9.53 -16.96
N GLY A 212 9.30 9.87 -15.68
CA GLY A 212 9.18 8.95 -14.58
C GLY A 212 8.77 9.65 -13.29
N GLY A 213 8.63 8.89 -12.22
CA GLY A 213 8.37 9.44 -10.90
C GLY A 213 7.89 8.39 -9.90
N SER A 214 7.65 8.85 -8.69
CA SER A 214 7.17 8.05 -7.57
C SER A 214 6.23 8.85 -6.68
N ALA A 215 5.29 8.15 -6.02
CA ALA A 215 4.44 8.70 -4.99
C ALA A 215 4.71 7.96 -3.68
N CYS A 216 5.03 8.71 -2.64
CA CYS A 216 5.35 8.22 -1.31
C CYS A 216 4.32 8.71 -0.32
N ILE A 217 4.04 7.87 0.68
CA ILE A 217 3.26 8.20 1.87
C ILE A 217 4.18 8.02 3.07
N TYR A 218 3.95 8.83 4.08
CA TYR A 218 4.75 8.85 5.29
C TYR A 218 3.86 8.63 6.51
N SER A 219 4.35 7.85 7.44
CA SER A 219 3.81 7.70 8.79
C SER A 219 4.92 8.05 9.79
N GLU A 220 4.66 7.96 11.08
CA GLU A 220 5.58 8.35 12.13
C GLU A 220 7.03 7.92 11.91
N ASP A 221 7.27 6.63 11.64
CA ASP A 221 8.60 6.03 11.51
C ASP A 221 8.95 5.57 10.11
N ASN A 222 7.97 5.42 9.22
CA ASN A 222 8.15 4.73 7.96
C ASN A 222 7.68 5.55 6.75
N ALA A 223 8.44 5.44 5.67
CA ALA A 223 8.04 5.87 4.35
C ALA A 223 7.53 4.65 3.55
N TYR A 224 6.52 4.84 2.74
CA TYR A 224 5.93 3.83 1.88
C TYR A 224 6.00 4.28 0.43
N LEU A 225 6.69 3.52 -0.41
CA LEU A 225 6.66 3.76 -1.86
C LEU A 225 5.36 3.17 -2.42
N TRP A 226 4.37 4.04 -2.62
CA TRP A 226 3.04 3.61 -3.04
C TRP A 226 2.97 3.34 -4.53
N PHE A 227 3.46 4.28 -5.34
CA PHE A 227 3.55 4.13 -6.79
C PHE A 227 4.93 4.55 -7.29
N SER A 228 5.43 3.87 -8.31
CA SER A 228 6.62 4.29 -9.03
C SER A 228 6.58 3.77 -10.45
N GLY A 229 7.11 4.54 -11.38
CA GLY A 229 7.19 4.14 -12.77
C GLY A 229 8.11 5.03 -13.60
N GLY A 230 8.33 4.60 -14.83
CA GLY A 230 9.10 5.39 -15.77
C GLY A 230 9.03 4.82 -17.19
N MET A 231 9.13 5.70 -18.15
CA MET A 231 9.04 5.43 -19.60
C MET A 231 10.34 4.79 -20.11
N ARG A 232 10.73 3.65 -19.53
CA ARG A 232 12.02 2.99 -19.77
C ARG A 232 12.25 2.57 -21.23
N LYS A 233 11.20 2.33 -22.00
CA LYS A 233 11.32 1.93 -23.42
C LYS A 233 11.75 3.11 -24.27
N THR A 234 11.20 4.30 -24.00
CA THR A 234 11.48 5.52 -24.74
C THR A 234 12.75 6.22 -24.23
N TYR A 235 12.97 6.20 -22.91
CA TYR A 235 14.07 6.90 -22.25
C TYR A 235 14.98 5.90 -21.52
N ALA A 236 15.51 4.92 -22.27
CA ALA A 236 16.29 3.82 -21.70
C ALA A 236 17.60 4.30 -21.04
N LEU A 237 18.24 5.33 -21.57
CA LEU A 237 19.51 5.84 -21.08
C LEU A 237 19.38 6.77 -19.86
N GLN A 238 18.19 7.30 -19.61
CA GLN A 238 17.85 8.15 -18.47
C GLN A 238 17.45 7.35 -17.23
N TYR A 239 17.14 6.07 -17.38
CA TYR A 239 16.75 5.16 -16.29
C TYR A 239 15.64 5.71 -15.35
N PRO A 240 14.52 6.26 -15.86
CA PRO A 240 13.60 7.08 -15.09
C PRO A 240 12.98 6.35 -13.89
N GLY A 241 12.57 5.08 -14.03
CA GLY A 241 12.03 4.31 -12.91
C GLY A 241 13.06 3.98 -11.82
N ILE A 242 14.34 3.97 -12.16
CA ILE A 242 15.44 3.77 -11.20
C ILE A 242 15.68 5.05 -10.42
N LEU A 243 15.75 6.18 -11.10
CA LEU A 243 15.91 7.49 -10.48
C LEU A 243 14.74 7.83 -9.55
N ALA A 244 13.51 7.48 -9.94
CA ALA A 244 12.32 7.68 -9.12
C ALA A 244 12.41 6.95 -7.76
N VAL A 245 12.84 5.67 -7.76
CA VAL A 245 12.99 4.89 -6.53
C VAL A 245 14.19 5.35 -5.71
N TRP A 246 15.31 5.66 -6.37
CA TRP A 246 16.48 6.19 -5.70
C TRP A 246 16.19 7.48 -4.94
N HIS A 247 15.51 8.42 -5.58
CA HIS A 247 15.17 9.71 -4.96
C HIS A 247 14.22 9.53 -3.77
N ALA A 248 13.19 8.69 -3.90
CA ALA A 248 12.29 8.37 -2.79
C ALA A 248 13.03 7.80 -1.57
N LEU A 249 14.03 6.92 -1.78
CA LEU A 249 14.86 6.39 -0.70
C LEU A 249 15.75 7.48 -0.08
N SER A 250 16.31 8.36 -0.90
CA SER A 250 17.19 9.45 -0.45
C SER A 250 16.42 10.50 0.34
N ASP A 251 15.25 10.91 -0.15
CA ASP A 251 14.36 11.85 0.54
C ASP A 251 13.88 11.29 1.88
N ALA A 252 13.37 10.06 1.89
CA ALA A 252 12.91 9.41 3.12
C ALA A 252 14.02 9.34 4.18
N LYS A 253 15.26 9.05 3.77
CA LYS A 253 16.42 9.07 4.66
C LYS A 253 16.75 10.49 5.16
N GLN A 254 16.76 11.47 4.28
CA GLN A 254 17.06 12.86 4.63
C GLN A 254 16.04 13.42 5.62
N ARG A 255 14.78 13.01 5.51
CA ARG A 255 13.69 13.37 6.44
C ARG A 255 13.71 12.58 7.76
N GLY A 256 14.65 11.65 7.95
CA GLY A 256 14.84 10.93 9.20
C GLY A 256 13.97 9.69 9.38
N TYR A 257 13.25 9.24 8.35
CA TYR A 257 12.47 8.00 8.43
C TYR A 257 13.38 6.80 8.66
N ARG A 258 12.92 5.87 9.49
CA ARG A 258 13.69 4.67 9.84
C ARG A 258 13.72 3.63 8.74
N HIS A 259 12.64 3.55 7.96
CA HIS A 259 12.50 2.57 6.88
C HIS A 259 11.76 3.15 5.68
N LEU A 260 12.05 2.59 4.50
CA LEU A 260 11.16 2.70 3.34
C LEU A 260 10.66 1.31 2.98
N GLU A 261 9.34 1.16 2.86
CA GLU A 261 8.66 -0.07 2.49
C GLU A 261 8.19 -0.05 1.05
N PHE A 262 8.47 -1.16 0.35
CA PHE A 262 7.91 -1.41 -0.98
C PHE A 262 6.64 -2.23 -0.84
N MET A 263 5.54 -1.62 -1.28
CA MET A 263 4.23 -2.23 -1.23
C MET A 263 4.10 -3.31 -2.30
N ASP A 264 3.46 -4.43 -1.96
CA ASP A 264 2.99 -5.47 -2.89
C ASP A 264 4.07 -6.09 -3.80
N VAL A 265 5.04 -6.77 -3.20
CA VAL A 265 6.11 -7.47 -3.92
C VAL A 265 5.80 -8.94 -4.24
N GLY A 266 4.54 -9.36 -4.06
CA GLY A 266 3.99 -10.63 -4.54
C GLY A 266 4.21 -11.83 -3.61
N LEU A 267 3.85 -13.00 -4.15
CA LEU A 267 3.89 -14.28 -3.46
C LEU A 267 5.31 -14.85 -3.39
N PRO A 268 5.68 -15.58 -2.32
CA PRO A 268 7.04 -16.12 -2.14
C PRO A 268 7.45 -17.10 -3.23
N PHE A 269 6.55 -17.94 -3.69
CA PHE A 269 6.82 -19.01 -4.66
C PHE A 269 6.70 -18.58 -6.13
N ARG A 270 6.37 -17.32 -6.42
CA ARG A 270 6.28 -16.78 -7.78
C ARG A 270 7.40 -15.82 -8.08
N LYS A 271 8.00 -15.93 -9.27
CA LYS A 271 8.87 -14.88 -9.80
C LYS A 271 8.08 -13.59 -9.94
N HIS A 272 8.63 -12.50 -9.43
CA HIS A 272 7.99 -11.20 -9.45
C HIS A 272 9.00 -10.12 -9.84
N GLY A 273 8.89 -9.63 -11.08
CA GLY A 273 9.87 -8.70 -11.64
C GLY A 273 10.04 -7.40 -10.85
N TYR A 274 8.95 -6.91 -10.22
CA TYR A 274 9.04 -5.74 -9.36
C TYR A 274 9.85 -6.05 -8.08
N ARG A 275 9.67 -7.23 -7.48
CA ARG A 275 10.46 -7.66 -6.32
C ARG A 275 11.95 -7.73 -6.65
N GLU A 276 12.32 -8.33 -7.77
CA GLU A 276 13.71 -8.39 -8.23
C GLU A 276 14.28 -6.97 -8.49
N PHE A 277 13.43 -6.10 -9.02
CA PHE A 277 13.78 -4.70 -9.27
C PHE A 277 14.08 -3.95 -7.98
N VAL A 278 13.23 -4.05 -6.95
CA VAL A 278 13.40 -3.31 -5.69
C VAL A 278 14.49 -3.88 -4.80
N LEU A 279 14.71 -5.21 -4.81
CA LEU A 279 15.79 -5.85 -4.06
C LEU A 279 17.19 -5.33 -4.47
N ARG A 280 17.36 -4.87 -5.70
CA ARG A 280 18.62 -4.27 -6.15
C ARG A 280 18.95 -2.92 -5.48
N PHE A 281 18.00 -2.33 -4.76
CA PHE A 281 18.22 -1.16 -3.92
C PHE A 281 18.58 -1.53 -2.48
N GLY A 282 18.95 -2.79 -2.21
CA GLY A 282 19.49 -3.25 -0.93
C GLY A 282 18.46 -3.49 0.17
N GLY A 283 17.18 -3.56 -0.18
CA GLY A 283 16.12 -3.92 0.76
C GLY A 283 16.19 -5.36 1.21
N LYS A 284 15.71 -5.62 2.42
CA LYS A 284 15.54 -6.97 2.96
C LYS A 284 14.12 -7.44 2.71
N GLN A 285 14.01 -8.67 2.22
CA GLN A 285 12.73 -9.35 2.05
C GLN A 285 12.31 -9.98 3.38
N SER A 286 11.05 -9.80 3.73
CA SER A 286 10.42 -10.47 4.86
C SER A 286 9.08 -11.06 4.47
N SER A 287 8.67 -12.11 5.17
CA SER A 287 7.34 -12.68 5.02
C SER A 287 6.33 -11.87 5.84
N THR A 288 5.18 -11.68 5.25
CA THR A 288 3.98 -11.15 5.91
C THR A 288 2.81 -12.04 5.58
N ARG A 289 1.65 -11.72 6.09
CA ARG A 289 0.41 -12.44 5.79
C ARG A 289 -0.63 -11.50 5.25
N ARG A 290 -1.43 -12.03 4.32
CA ARG A 290 -2.71 -11.47 3.96
C ARG A 290 -3.77 -12.46 4.35
N TRP A 291 -4.88 -11.96 4.87
CA TRP A 291 -6.00 -12.77 5.27
C TRP A 291 -7.12 -12.60 4.26
N PHE A 292 -7.73 -13.71 3.88
CA PHE A 292 -8.79 -13.75 2.90
C PHE A 292 -9.98 -14.52 3.45
N ARG A 293 -11.19 -14.04 3.14
CA ARG A 293 -12.44 -14.71 3.39
C ARG A 293 -13.40 -14.50 2.24
N PHE A 294 -13.86 -15.59 1.66
CA PHE A 294 -14.94 -15.57 0.67
C PHE A 294 -16.29 -15.47 1.32
N ARG A 295 -17.30 -15.04 0.56
CA ARG A 295 -18.71 -15.02 1.00
C ARG A 295 -19.22 -16.41 1.36
N TRP A 296 -18.73 -17.47 0.72
CA TRP A 296 -19.18 -18.85 0.89
C TRP A 296 -18.38 -19.56 1.97
N GLU A 297 -19.03 -19.90 3.08
CA GLU A 297 -18.39 -20.53 4.25
C GLU A 297 -17.74 -21.88 3.90
N TRP A 298 -18.43 -22.72 3.10
CA TRP A 298 -17.89 -24.00 2.68
C TRP A 298 -16.53 -23.88 1.98
N LEU A 299 -16.37 -22.82 1.16
CA LEU A 299 -15.11 -22.56 0.47
C LEU A 299 -14.01 -22.14 1.46
N ASN A 300 -14.35 -21.31 2.44
CA ASN A 300 -13.41 -20.88 3.46
C ASN A 300 -12.92 -22.07 4.30
N ARG A 301 -13.80 -23.00 4.67
CA ARG A 301 -13.43 -24.22 5.41
C ARG A 301 -12.45 -25.10 4.63
N ILE A 302 -12.64 -25.26 3.31
CA ILE A 302 -11.72 -25.99 2.44
C ILE A 302 -10.37 -25.28 2.38
N LEU A 303 -10.38 -23.96 2.13
CA LEU A 303 -9.15 -23.18 2.02
C LEU A 303 -8.39 -23.08 3.34
N ASN A 304 -9.10 -23.03 4.47
CA ASN A 304 -8.48 -23.09 5.78
C ASN A 304 -7.66 -24.37 6.00
N LYS A 305 -8.14 -25.53 5.49
CA LYS A 305 -7.39 -26.80 5.56
C LYS A 305 -6.18 -26.84 4.61
N ILE A 306 -6.25 -26.13 3.48
CA ILE A 306 -5.16 -26.10 2.50
C ILE A 306 -4.02 -25.17 2.96
N TYR A 307 -4.36 -24.10 3.68
CA TYR A 307 -3.42 -23.08 4.13
C TYR A 307 -3.07 -23.18 5.64
N GLU A 308 -3.39 -24.29 6.24
CA GLU A 308 -2.86 -24.67 7.56
C GLU A 308 -1.36 -24.97 7.47
#